data_74ca146862ba194cbb73de254218555b
#
_entry.id   74ca146862ba194cbb73de254218555b
#
_cell.length_a   1.000
_cell.length_b   1.000
_cell.length_c   1.000
_cell.angle_alpha   90.00
_cell.angle_beta   90.00
_cell.angle_gamma   90.00
#
_symmetry.space_group_name_H-M   'P 1'
#
loop_
_entity.id
_entity.type
_entity.pdbx_description
1 polymer ?
#
loop_
_entity_poly.entity_id
_entity_poly.type
_entity_poly.pdbx_seq_one_letter_code
_entity_poly.pdbx_strand_id
1 'polypeptide(L)'
;KTAVSNLATADSPFPEKDALSALICGSRSPLPSPGRAQTCVAVKAGEDIFIVDIGDGANVNLGKYSVPTNKIKAVLFTHLHSDHISDLADLHLATWLPGRPKALPVYGPEGTDIVTAGFEMAYKLDYGFRNEHHGEALAPIKSVGFDTTIVDLNNPIIYNKNGLKITAFKVTHEPIEPALGYRFDYKGRSLVITGDTSYDENIAVNSENADVLIAEAQANHIINIMQKAILERDPNQPLAKVLEDIKTYHMTPIEAAQLANMANVGHLIFYHLTPAPRNRVMENVFVRGVDEIRTDWTLSRDGTFVVLPVGTEEINLSD
;
A
#
# COMPACT_ATOMS: atom_id res chain seq x y z
N LYS A 1 34.27 9.37 -7.57
CA LYS A 1 34.04 7.92 -7.43
C LYS A 1 33.05 7.58 -6.28
N THR A 2 32.97 8.39 -5.21
CA THR A 2 32.15 8.11 -4.02
C THR A 2 30.62 8.24 -4.23
N ALA A 3 30.18 9.20 -5.06
CA ALA A 3 28.72 9.43 -5.27
C ALA A 3 28.05 8.33 -6.13
N VAL A 4 28.79 7.75 -7.09
CA VAL A 4 28.24 6.70 -7.98
C VAL A 4 28.26 5.33 -7.28
N SER A 5 29.23 5.08 -6.37
CA SER A 5 29.24 3.82 -5.60
C SER A 5 28.08 3.77 -4.57
N ASN A 6 27.67 4.90 -4.03
CA ASN A 6 26.55 4.97 -3.07
C ASN A 6 25.19 4.68 -3.71
N LEU A 7 25.02 4.89 -5.02
CA LEU A 7 23.81 4.51 -5.75
C LEU A 7 23.67 2.98 -5.94
N ALA A 8 24.78 2.24 -5.91
CA ALA A 8 24.80 0.81 -6.12
C ALA A 8 24.82 -0.03 -4.83
N THR A 9 25.02 0.61 -3.67
CA THR A 9 25.27 -0.07 -2.37
C THR A 9 24.53 0.60 -1.21
N ALA A 10 23.39 1.29 -1.48
CA ALA A 10 22.56 1.79 -0.39
C ALA A 10 22.02 0.59 0.42
N ASP A 11 22.21 0.63 1.74
CA ASP A 11 21.72 -0.42 2.63
C ASP A 11 20.20 -0.50 2.59
N SER A 12 19.67 -1.71 2.70
CA SER A 12 18.23 -1.94 2.80
C SER A 12 17.63 -1.17 3.99
N PRO A 13 16.45 -0.55 3.86
CA PRO A 13 15.80 0.13 4.98
C PRO A 13 15.37 -0.85 6.07
N PHE A 14 15.18 -2.11 5.70
CA PHE A 14 14.71 -3.14 6.59
C PHE A 14 15.80 -3.63 7.55
N PRO A 15 15.48 -3.86 8.84
CA PRO A 15 16.47 -4.31 9.81
C PRO A 15 17.02 -5.70 9.47
N GLU A 16 18.27 -5.96 9.88
CA GLU A 16 18.88 -7.30 9.82
C GLU A 16 18.26 -8.26 10.85
N LYS A 17 17.78 -7.72 11.99
CA LYS A 17 17.09 -8.50 13.02
C LYS A 17 15.77 -9.04 12.50
N ASP A 18 15.39 -10.23 12.96
CA ASP A 18 14.12 -10.86 12.60
C ASP A 18 12.94 -10.00 13.11
N ALA A 19 12.14 -9.52 12.18
CA ALA A 19 11.04 -8.60 12.44
C ALA A 19 9.95 -8.71 11.38
N LEU A 20 8.73 -8.29 11.73
CA LEU A 20 7.72 -7.85 10.80
C LEU A 20 7.86 -6.34 10.62
N SER A 21 8.00 -5.85 9.40
CA SER A 21 8.24 -4.43 9.13
C SER A 21 7.40 -3.95 7.97
N ALA A 22 6.99 -2.68 7.98
CA ALA A 22 6.31 -2.06 6.86
C ALA A 22 6.89 -0.66 6.55
N LEU A 23 7.07 -0.39 5.27
CA LEU A 23 7.46 0.90 4.70
C LEU A 23 6.29 1.45 3.89
N ILE A 24 5.83 2.65 4.20
CA ILE A 24 4.86 3.37 3.37
C ILE A 24 5.61 3.92 2.16
N CYS A 25 5.54 3.24 1.02
CA CYS A 25 6.17 3.66 -0.24
C CYS A 25 5.31 4.65 -1.03
N GLY A 26 4.03 4.76 -0.70
CA GLY A 26 3.12 5.77 -1.25
C GLY A 26 1.99 6.06 -0.27
N SER A 27 1.82 7.32 0.09
CA SER A 27 0.95 7.74 1.20
C SER A 27 -0.27 8.55 0.78
N ARG A 28 -0.39 8.94 -0.52
CA ARG A 28 -1.53 9.73 -1.02
C ARG A 28 -2.55 8.91 -1.79
N SER A 29 -3.76 9.42 -1.81
CA SER A 29 -4.88 9.05 -2.68
C SER A 29 -4.66 9.56 -4.13
N PRO A 30 -5.59 9.36 -5.09
CA PRO A 30 -5.45 9.87 -6.45
C PRO A 30 -5.38 11.40 -6.54
N LEU A 31 -5.87 12.13 -5.53
CA LEU A 31 -5.81 13.60 -5.54
C LEU A 31 -4.34 14.09 -5.55
N PRO A 32 -3.98 15.05 -6.44
CA PRO A 32 -2.61 15.49 -6.60
C PRO A 32 -2.03 16.09 -5.32
N SER A 33 -0.89 15.55 -4.86
CA SER A 33 -0.10 16.11 -3.76
C SER A 33 1.39 16.02 -4.11
N PRO A 34 2.06 17.14 -4.36
CA PRO A 34 3.48 17.15 -4.69
C PRO A 34 4.33 16.47 -3.60
N GLY A 35 5.28 15.63 -4.02
CA GLY A 35 6.23 14.97 -3.13
C GLY A 35 5.71 13.71 -2.43
N ARG A 36 4.54 13.22 -2.78
CA ARG A 36 3.98 11.94 -2.30
C ARG A 36 3.60 11.06 -3.48
N ALA A 37 3.94 9.79 -3.41
CA ALA A 37 3.45 8.76 -4.33
C ALA A 37 2.05 8.28 -3.95
N GLN A 38 1.34 7.68 -4.91
CA GLN A 38 0.07 7.00 -4.67
C GLN A 38 0.29 5.71 -3.87
N THR A 39 -0.79 5.10 -3.46
CA THR A 39 -0.88 4.03 -2.48
C THR A 39 0.12 2.91 -2.69
N CYS A 40 0.94 2.66 -1.65
CA CYS A 40 1.88 1.55 -1.62
C CYS A 40 2.37 1.27 -0.19
N VAL A 41 2.35 -0.01 0.21
CA VAL A 41 3.00 -0.47 1.44
C VAL A 41 3.90 -1.67 1.15
N ALA A 42 5.19 -1.55 1.44
CA ALA A 42 6.13 -2.68 1.34
C ALA A 42 6.25 -3.36 2.71
N VAL A 43 5.80 -4.60 2.83
CA VAL A 43 5.83 -5.40 4.06
C VAL A 43 6.94 -6.44 3.97
N LYS A 44 7.85 -6.47 4.96
CA LYS A 44 8.92 -7.49 5.07
C LYS A 44 8.67 -8.35 6.31
N ALA A 45 8.71 -9.66 6.12
CA ALA A 45 8.69 -10.66 7.18
C ALA A 45 9.84 -11.66 6.96
N GLY A 46 10.82 -11.65 7.84
CA GLY A 46 12.07 -12.39 7.61
C GLY A 46 12.78 -11.92 6.33
N GLU A 47 12.96 -12.83 5.36
CA GLU A 47 13.59 -12.51 4.07
C GLU A 47 12.57 -12.19 2.95
N ASP A 48 11.28 -12.38 3.20
CA ASP A 48 10.23 -12.26 2.19
C ASP A 48 9.63 -10.85 2.22
N ILE A 49 9.51 -10.21 1.04
CA ILE A 49 8.91 -8.88 0.87
C ILE A 49 7.64 -9.03 0.04
N PHE A 50 6.59 -8.34 0.47
CA PHE A 50 5.30 -8.24 -0.23
C PHE A 50 4.99 -6.77 -0.46
N ILE A 51 4.41 -6.45 -1.61
CA ILE A 51 3.95 -5.10 -1.93
C ILE A 51 2.43 -5.11 -1.90
N VAL A 52 1.85 -4.31 -1.02
CA VAL A 52 0.40 -4.08 -0.99
C VAL A 52 0.13 -2.79 -1.74
N ASP A 53 -0.54 -2.92 -2.87
CA ASP A 53 -0.78 -1.90 -3.88
C ASP A 53 0.51 -1.27 -4.44
N ILE A 54 0.44 -0.70 -5.63
CA ILE A 54 1.59 -0.07 -6.31
C ILE A 54 1.09 1.05 -7.23
N GLY A 55 0.73 2.18 -6.66
CA GLY A 55 0.26 3.35 -7.38
C GLY A 55 1.39 4.21 -7.96
N ASP A 56 1.02 5.26 -8.69
CA ASP A 56 1.96 6.15 -9.39
C ASP A 56 3.03 6.76 -8.49
N GLY A 57 4.29 6.62 -8.88
CA GLY A 57 5.48 7.08 -8.17
C GLY A 57 5.96 6.12 -7.06
N ALA A 58 5.22 5.07 -6.75
CA ALA A 58 5.58 4.13 -5.69
C ALA A 58 6.83 3.30 -6.04
N ASN A 59 6.96 2.86 -7.29
CA ASN A 59 8.15 2.12 -7.73
C ASN A 59 9.43 2.98 -7.64
N VAL A 60 9.35 4.28 -7.91
CA VAL A 60 10.46 5.22 -7.70
C VAL A 60 10.85 5.28 -6.23
N ASN A 61 9.88 5.30 -5.33
CA ASN A 61 10.12 5.32 -3.89
C ASN A 61 10.73 3.99 -3.39
N LEU A 62 10.32 2.83 -3.92
CA LEU A 62 11.00 1.57 -3.60
C LEU A 62 12.50 1.66 -3.88
N GLY A 63 12.89 2.22 -5.03
CA GLY A 63 14.29 2.49 -5.37
C GLY A 63 14.95 3.52 -4.45
N LYS A 64 14.27 4.64 -4.18
CA LYS A 64 14.76 5.72 -3.30
C LYS A 64 15.06 5.21 -1.89
N TYR A 65 14.21 4.34 -1.36
CA TYR A 65 14.38 3.73 -0.03
C TYR A 65 15.16 2.42 -0.06
N SER A 66 15.79 2.07 -1.19
CA SER A 66 16.65 0.88 -1.32
C SER A 66 15.96 -0.44 -0.95
N VAL A 67 14.67 -0.57 -1.27
CA VAL A 67 13.96 -1.82 -1.11
C VAL A 67 14.54 -2.88 -2.05
N PRO A 68 14.98 -4.05 -1.57
CA PRO A 68 15.59 -5.07 -2.41
C PRO A 68 14.53 -5.77 -3.28
N THR A 69 14.29 -5.23 -4.48
CA THR A 69 13.22 -5.67 -5.39
C THR A 69 13.34 -7.14 -5.81
N ASN A 70 14.56 -7.71 -5.83
CA ASN A 70 14.79 -9.12 -6.09
C ASN A 70 14.27 -10.06 -4.98
N LYS A 71 13.94 -9.53 -3.80
CA LYS A 71 13.33 -10.26 -2.67
C LYS A 71 11.80 -10.16 -2.65
N ILE A 72 11.19 -9.41 -3.54
CA ILE A 72 9.73 -9.27 -3.63
C ILE A 72 9.12 -10.62 -4.06
N LYS A 73 8.25 -11.15 -3.21
CA LYS A 73 7.57 -12.44 -3.40
C LYS A 73 6.27 -12.32 -4.16
N ALA A 74 5.52 -11.26 -3.90
CA ALA A 74 4.24 -11.01 -4.56
C ALA A 74 3.81 -9.55 -4.42
N VAL A 75 2.88 -9.16 -5.30
CA VAL A 75 2.03 -7.97 -5.17
C VAL A 75 0.64 -8.41 -4.69
N LEU A 76 0.06 -7.67 -3.78
CA LEU A 76 -1.26 -7.89 -3.20
C LEU A 76 -2.12 -6.66 -3.50
N PHE A 77 -3.10 -6.77 -4.40
CA PHE A 77 -4.02 -5.66 -4.67
C PHE A 77 -5.19 -5.68 -3.70
N THR A 78 -5.45 -4.54 -3.08
CA THR A 78 -6.66 -4.34 -2.26
C THR A 78 -7.89 -4.20 -3.15
N HIS A 79 -7.78 -3.44 -4.22
CA HIS A 79 -8.78 -3.26 -5.27
C HIS A 79 -8.11 -2.70 -6.54
N LEU A 80 -8.89 -2.41 -7.59
CA LEU A 80 -8.34 -2.14 -8.91
C LEU A 80 -8.51 -0.69 -9.39
N HIS A 81 -8.64 0.28 -8.49
CA HIS A 81 -8.49 1.69 -8.86
C HIS A 81 -7.08 1.99 -9.36
N SER A 82 -6.96 2.96 -10.25
CA SER A 82 -5.69 3.28 -10.93
C SER A 82 -4.57 3.67 -9.98
N ASP A 83 -4.88 4.33 -8.87
CA ASP A 83 -3.91 4.75 -7.85
C ASP A 83 -3.41 3.62 -6.93
N HIS A 84 -3.89 2.39 -7.17
CA HIS A 84 -3.43 1.16 -6.52
C HIS A 84 -2.65 0.24 -7.45
N ILE A 85 -2.73 0.43 -8.78
CA ILE A 85 -2.20 -0.53 -9.77
C ILE A 85 -1.23 0.09 -10.78
N SER A 86 -1.13 1.41 -10.92
CA SER A 86 -0.53 2.09 -12.07
C SER A 86 0.96 1.80 -12.28
N ASP A 87 1.76 1.60 -11.22
CA ASP A 87 3.20 1.28 -11.34
C ASP A 87 3.50 -0.23 -11.41
N LEU A 88 2.49 -1.10 -11.61
CA LEU A 88 2.70 -2.55 -11.67
C LEU A 88 3.69 -2.95 -12.76
N ALA A 89 3.65 -2.31 -13.92
CA ALA A 89 4.56 -2.60 -15.02
C ALA A 89 6.00 -2.19 -14.71
N ASP A 90 6.20 -1.05 -14.07
CA ASP A 90 7.52 -0.58 -13.64
C ASP A 90 8.09 -1.48 -12.54
N LEU A 91 7.27 -1.90 -11.58
CA LEU A 91 7.68 -2.89 -10.57
C LEU A 91 8.02 -4.24 -11.22
N HIS A 92 7.26 -4.67 -12.22
CA HIS A 92 7.59 -5.88 -12.98
C HIS A 92 9.02 -5.82 -13.54
N LEU A 93 9.37 -4.72 -14.22
CA LEU A 93 10.72 -4.51 -14.77
C LEU A 93 11.78 -4.45 -13.66
N ALA A 94 11.49 -3.73 -12.57
CA ALA A 94 12.40 -3.59 -11.42
C ALA A 94 12.67 -4.91 -10.68
N THR A 95 11.80 -5.91 -10.82
CA THR A 95 11.98 -7.26 -10.25
C THR A 95 12.56 -8.25 -11.27
N TRP A 96 12.19 -8.13 -12.55
CA TRP A 96 12.59 -9.07 -13.61
C TRP A 96 14.06 -8.97 -13.95
N LEU A 97 14.54 -7.75 -14.26
CA LEU A 97 15.94 -7.51 -14.68
C LEU A 97 16.98 -7.87 -13.60
N PRO A 98 16.72 -7.68 -12.28
CA PRO A 98 17.64 -8.19 -11.25
C PRO A 98 17.61 -9.71 -11.05
N GLY A 99 16.88 -10.46 -11.87
CA GLY A 99 16.96 -11.93 -11.91
C GLY A 99 15.83 -12.67 -11.20
N ARG A 100 14.62 -12.12 -11.20
CA ARG A 100 13.42 -12.85 -10.74
C ARG A 100 13.28 -14.15 -11.57
N PRO A 101 13.18 -15.34 -10.91
CA PRO A 101 13.31 -16.62 -11.61
C PRO A 101 12.06 -17.08 -12.38
N LYS A 102 10.89 -16.44 -12.16
CA LYS A 102 9.58 -16.80 -12.77
C LYS A 102 8.68 -15.58 -12.83
N ALA A 103 7.50 -15.68 -13.45
CA ALA A 103 6.48 -14.63 -13.48
C ALA A 103 6.20 -14.04 -12.09
N LEU A 104 5.91 -12.74 -12.00
CA LEU A 104 5.66 -12.05 -10.73
C LEU A 104 4.30 -12.51 -10.15
N PRO A 105 4.26 -13.11 -8.97
CA PRO A 105 2.99 -13.46 -8.35
C PRO A 105 2.19 -12.19 -8.00
N VAL A 106 0.91 -12.18 -8.40
CA VAL A 106 -0.03 -11.09 -8.10
C VAL A 106 -1.31 -11.70 -7.54
N TYR A 107 -1.69 -11.27 -6.35
CA TYR A 107 -2.95 -11.64 -5.71
C TYR A 107 -3.87 -10.42 -5.69
N GLY A 108 -5.15 -10.60 -5.91
CA GLY A 108 -6.11 -9.51 -5.83
C GLY A 108 -7.56 -9.97 -6.04
N PRO A 109 -8.52 -9.05 -6.02
CA PRO A 109 -9.92 -9.35 -6.26
C PRO A 109 -10.18 -9.79 -7.69
N GLU A 110 -11.43 -10.16 -7.99
CA GLU A 110 -11.89 -10.45 -9.36
C GLU A 110 -11.56 -9.28 -10.31
N GLY A 111 -11.07 -9.60 -11.52
CA GLY A 111 -10.58 -8.63 -12.51
C GLY A 111 -9.07 -8.38 -12.45
N THR A 112 -8.36 -8.86 -11.44
CA THR A 112 -6.89 -8.75 -11.38
C THR A 112 -6.20 -9.41 -12.57
N ASP A 113 -6.76 -10.50 -13.09
CA ASP A 113 -6.32 -11.18 -14.31
C ASP A 113 -6.46 -10.29 -15.56
N ILE A 114 -7.52 -9.49 -15.63
CA ILE A 114 -7.72 -8.50 -16.72
C ILE A 114 -6.65 -7.43 -16.67
N VAL A 115 -6.36 -6.90 -15.46
CA VAL A 115 -5.33 -5.87 -15.25
C VAL A 115 -3.94 -6.40 -15.63
N THR A 116 -3.56 -7.57 -15.14
CA THR A 116 -2.24 -8.16 -15.41
C THR A 116 -2.07 -8.50 -16.88
N ALA A 117 -3.09 -9.09 -17.54
CA ALA A 117 -3.08 -9.34 -18.99
C ALA A 117 -2.99 -8.06 -19.81
N GLY A 118 -3.66 -6.97 -19.36
CA GLY A 118 -3.57 -5.66 -19.99
C GLY A 118 -2.16 -5.08 -19.96
N PHE A 119 -1.48 -5.14 -18.81
CA PHE A 119 -0.08 -4.73 -18.68
C PHE A 119 0.86 -5.61 -19.52
N GLU A 120 0.68 -6.94 -19.51
CA GLU A 120 1.48 -7.83 -20.37
C GLU A 120 1.32 -7.50 -21.85
N MET A 121 0.10 -7.22 -22.31
CA MET A 121 -0.15 -6.83 -23.69
C MET A 121 0.51 -5.49 -24.04
N ALA A 122 0.41 -4.49 -23.17
CA ALA A 122 0.98 -3.17 -23.39
C ALA A 122 2.52 -3.19 -23.47
N TYR A 123 3.17 -4.02 -22.64
CA TYR A 123 4.63 -4.10 -22.54
C TYR A 123 5.26 -5.26 -23.36
N LYS A 124 4.47 -6.02 -24.10
CA LYS A 124 4.93 -7.19 -24.85
C LYS A 124 6.13 -6.92 -25.76
N LEU A 125 6.15 -5.78 -26.45
CA LEU A 125 7.28 -5.40 -27.32
C LEU A 125 8.52 -5.04 -26.51
N ASP A 126 8.37 -4.32 -25.41
CA ASP A 126 9.48 -3.96 -24.52
C ASP A 126 10.18 -5.19 -23.93
N TYR A 127 9.42 -6.21 -23.54
CA TYR A 127 10.00 -7.49 -23.07
C TYR A 127 10.88 -8.15 -24.13
N GLY A 128 10.41 -8.18 -25.39
CA GLY A 128 11.19 -8.70 -26.51
C GLY A 128 12.46 -7.89 -26.76
N PHE A 129 12.37 -6.56 -26.81
CA PHE A 129 13.52 -5.68 -27.01
C PHE A 129 14.57 -5.80 -25.90
N ARG A 130 14.14 -5.92 -24.64
CA ARG A 130 15.09 -6.11 -23.52
C ARG A 130 15.76 -7.46 -23.56
N ASN A 131 15.04 -8.53 -23.93
CA ASN A 131 15.63 -9.85 -24.13
C ASN A 131 16.66 -9.82 -25.26
N GLU A 132 16.37 -9.19 -26.41
CA GLU A 132 17.33 -9.02 -27.52
C GLU A 132 18.58 -8.23 -27.08
N HIS A 133 18.42 -7.16 -26.30
CA HIS A 133 19.53 -6.33 -25.84
C HIS A 133 20.41 -7.02 -24.79
N HIS A 134 19.81 -7.78 -23.86
CA HIS A 134 20.50 -8.27 -22.66
C HIS A 134 20.66 -9.79 -22.61
N GLY A 135 19.95 -10.52 -23.48
CA GLY A 135 19.96 -11.97 -23.60
C GLY A 135 19.22 -12.71 -22.47
N GLU A 136 19.04 -14.00 -22.67
CA GLU A 136 18.32 -14.90 -21.75
C GLU A 136 18.91 -14.99 -20.33
N ALA A 137 20.18 -14.62 -20.16
CA ALA A 137 20.82 -14.64 -18.86
C ALA A 137 20.34 -13.49 -17.92
N LEU A 138 20.01 -12.32 -18.48
CA LEU A 138 19.59 -11.13 -17.73
C LEU A 138 18.09 -10.84 -17.87
N ALA A 139 17.53 -11.13 -19.04
CA ALA A 139 16.13 -10.85 -19.35
C ALA A 139 15.41 -12.10 -19.91
N PRO A 140 15.31 -13.19 -19.13
CA PRO A 140 14.77 -14.46 -19.62
C PRO A 140 13.27 -14.36 -19.87
N ILE A 141 12.84 -14.62 -21.12
CA ILE A 141 11.42 -14.56 -21.53
C ILE A 141 10.54 -15.50 -20.69
N LYS A 142 11.08 -16.64 -20.25
CA LYS A 142 10.33 -17.61 -19.40
C LYS A 142 9.87 -17.08 -18.05
N SER A 143 10.47 -15.98 -17.56
CA SER A 143 10.15 -15.38 -16.26
C SER A 143 9.44 -14.01 -16.37
N VAL A 144 9.13 -13.58 -17.60
CA VAL A 144 8.36 -12.37 -17.84
C VAL A 144 6.88 -12.55 -17.46
N GLY A 145 6.18 -11.45 -17.24
CA GLY A 145 4.74 -11.44 -16.96
C GLY A 145 4.38 -11.71 -15.51
N PHE A 146 3.13 -12.04 -15.30
CA PHE A 146 2.49 -12.15 -13.98
C PHE A 146 1.92 -13.56 -13.77
N ASP A 147 1.98 -14.05 -12.52
CA ASP A 147 1.33 -15.27 -12.06
C ASP A 147 0.17 -14.84 -11.16
N THR A 148 -1.00 -14.67 -11.78
CA THR A 148 -2.16 -14.04 -11.16
C THR A 148 -3.01 -15.05 -10.42
N THR A 149 -3.36 -14.73 -9.18
CA THR A 149 -4.28 -15.51 -8.34
C THR A 149 -5.42 -14.59 -7.86
N ILE A 150 -6.65 -14.94 -8.20
CA ILE A 150 -7.83 -14.29 -7.65
C ILE A 150 -8.05 -14.79 -6.21
N VAL A 151 -8.20 -13.85 -5.29
CA VAL A 151 -8.40 -14.15 -3.86
C VAL A 151 -9.79 -14.72 -3.64
N ASP A 152 -9.85 -15.93 -3.06
CA ASP A 152 -11.08 -16.55 -2.62
C ASP A 152 -11.32 -16.29 -1.13
N LEU A 153 -12.30 -15.46 -0.80
CA LEU A 153 -12.65 -15.13 0.58
C LEU A 153 -13.23 -16.31 1.39
N ASN A 154 -13.59 -17.42 0.75
CA ASN A 154 -13.92 -18.67 1.46
C ASN A 154 -12.65 -19.42 1.90
N ASN A 155 -11.49 -19.13 1.26
CA ASN A 155 -10.17 -19.64 1.61
C ASN A 155 -9.19 -18.47 1.73
N PRO A 156 -9.35 -17.59 2.74
CA PRO A 156 -8.74 -16.27 2.77
C PRO A 156 -7.23 -16.26 3.06
N ILE A 157 -6.62 -17.40 3.41
CA ILE A 157 -5.18 -17.52 3.66
C ILE A 157 -4.46 -17.62 2.30
N ILE A 158 -3.87 -16.50 1.85
CA ILE A 158 -3.20 -16.43 0.56
C ILE A 158 -1.71 -16.81 0.63
N TYR A 159 -1.12 -16.77 1.83
CA TYR A 159 0.25 -17.18 2.07
C TYR A 159 0.40 -17.77 3.48
N ASN A 160 1.12 -18.90 3.61
CA ASN A 160 1.40 -19.51 4.91
C ASN A 160 2.71 -20.30 4.83
N LYS A 161 3.85 -19.59 4.95
CA LYS A 161 5.22 -20.17 4.89
C LYS A 161 6.18 -19.37 5.73
N ASN A 162 7.27 -19.97 6.15
CA ASN A 162 8.39 -19.32 6.86
C ASN A 162 8.00 -18.57 8.13
N GLY A 163 6.91 -18.99 8.79
CA GLY A 163 6.37 -18.32 9.98
C GLY A 163 5.50 -17.09 9.68
N LEU A 164 5.32 -16.75 8.41
CA LEU A 164 4.39 -15.71 7.96
C LEU A 164 3.08 -16.34 7.48
N LYS A 165 1.97 -15.82 7.96
CA LYS A 165 0.62 -16.04 7.44
C LYS A 165 0.06 -14.71 6.95
N ILE A 166 -0.48 -14.69 5.71
CA ILE A 166 -1.20 -13.54 5.16
C ILE A 166 -2.64 -13.96 4.93
N THR A 167 -3.57 -13.23 5.53
CA THR A 167 -5.00 -13.45 5.41
C THR A 167 -5.64 -12.24 4.75
N ALA A 168 -6.38 -12.46 3.66
CA ALA A 168 -7.21 -11.44 3.03
C ALA A 168 -8.57 -11.39 3.74
N PHE A 169 -9.18 -10.21 3.81
CA PHE A 169 -10.53 -10.04 4.31
C PHE A 169 -11.26 -8.97 3.50
N LYS A 170 -12.59 -9.05 3.50
CA LYS A 170 -13.43 -8.09 2.79
C LYS A 170 -13.52 -6.78 3.56
N VAL A 171 -13.51 -5.66 2.82
CA VAL A 171 -13.85 -4.30 3.30
C VAL A 171 -14.93 -3.70 2.40
N THR A 172 -15.54 -2.60 2.83
CA THR A 172 -16.66 -1.95 2.14
C THR A 172 -16.20 -0.75 1.33
N HIS A 173 -16.12 -0.88 0.01
CA HIS A 173 -15.72 0.19 -0.91
C HIS A 173 -16.62 0.23 -2.17
N GLU A 174 -17.94 0.30 -1.97
CA GLU A 174 -18.89 0.27 -3.09
C GLU A 174 -18.66 1.40 -4.11
N PRO A 175 -18.83 1.12 -5.44
CA PRO A 175 -19.37 -0.10 -6.05
C PRO A 175 -18.35 -1.22 -6.29
N ILE A 176 -17.15 -1.15 -5.72
CA ILE A 176 -16.10 -2.15 -5.88
C ILE A 176 -16.37 -3.33 -4.93
N GLU A 177 -16.53 -4.52 -5.51
CA GLU A 177 -16.95 -5.71 -4.78
C GLU A 177 -16.26 -6.98 -5.36
N PRO A 178 -15.42 -7.68 -4.60
CA PRO A 178 -14.94 -7.31 -3.28
C PRO A 178 -13.78 -6.29 -3.33
N ALA A 179 -13.71 -5.41 -2.33
CA ALA A 179 -12.49 -4.74 -1.94
C ALA A 179 -11.87 -5.50 -0.75
N LEU A 180 -10.53 -5.51 -0.66
CA LEU A 180 -9.77 -6.36 0.25
C LEU A 180 -8.91 -5.55 1.22
N GLY A 181 -8.84 -6.01 2.48
CA GLY A 181 -7.77 -5.72 3.40
C GLY A 181 -6.88 -6.95 3.60
N TYR A 182 -5.71 -6.76 4.18
CA TYR A 182 -4.74 -7.84 4.44
C TYR A 182 -4.23 -7.79 5.87
N ARG A 183 -4.21 -8.96 6.54
CA ARG A 183 -3.57 -9.17 7.83
C ARG A 183 -2.32 -10.03 7.65
N PHE A 184 -1.20 -9.56 8.20
CA PHE A 184 0.09 -10.24 8.24
C PHE A 184 0.35 -10.68 9.69
N ASP A 185 0.45 -11.98 9.93
CA ASP A 185 0.87 -12.54 11.21
C ASP A 185 2.25 -13.20 11.05
N TYR A 186 3.25 -12.73 11.80
CA TYR A 186 4.63 -13.22 11.71
C TYR A 186 5.24 -13.45 13.07
N LYS A 187 5.44 -14.72 13.47
CA LYS A 187 6.13 -15.12 14.71
C LYS A 187 5.67 -14.34 15.96
N GLY A 188 4.37 -14.16 16.12
CA GLY A 188 3.76 -13.45 17.24
C GLY A 188 3.64 -11.93 17.05
N ARG A 189 4.04 -11.39 15.91
CA ARG A 189 3.80 -9.99 15.54
C ARG A 189 2.72 -9.91 14.47
N SER A 190 1.98 -8.80 14.43
CA SER A 190 0.86 -8.64 13.50
C SER A 190 0.70 -7.22 12.97
N LEU A 191 0.35 -7.12 11.69
CA LEU A 191 0.12 -5.86 10.98
C LEU A 191 -1.08 -6.02 10.06
N VAL A 192 -1.97 -5.04 10.03
CA VAL A 192 -3.16 -5.03 9.18
C VAL A 192 -3.14 -3.80 8.28
N ILE A 193 -3.53 -3.97 7.01
CA ILE A 193 -3.69 -2.91 6.01
C ILE A 193 -5.12 -2.97 5.50
N THR A 194 -5.85 -1.85 5.59
CA THR A 194 -7.28 -1.84 5.24
C THR A 194 -7.54 -1.85 3.74
N GLY A 195 -6.66 -1.24 2.91
CA GLY A 195 -7.08 -0.75 1.60
C GLY A 195 -8.07 0.40 1.76
N ASP A 196 -8.75 0.78 0.68
CA ASP A 196 -9.79 1.80 0.70
C ASP A 196 -11.11 1.21 1.21
N THR A 197 -11.78 1.95 2.09
CA THR A 197 -13.00 1.46 2.73
C THR A 197 -13.77 2.59 3.41
N SER A 198 -15.10 2.53 3.39
CA SER A 198 -15.91 3.25 4.37
C SER A 198 -15.76 2.61 5.77
N TYR A 199 -16.37 3.22 6.79
CA TYR A 199 -16.43 2.61 8.12
C TYR A 199 -17.03 1.19 8.04
N ASP A 200 -16.29 0.19 8.49
CA ASP A 200 -16.67 -1.22 8.46
C ASP A 200 -16.13 -1.93 9.71
N GLU A 201 -17.02 -2.41 10.57
CA GLU A 201 -16.62 -3.14 11.79
C GLU A 201 -15.86 -4.44 11.51
N ASN A 202 -15.96 -4.99 10.29
CA ASN A 202 -15.17 -6.14 9.88
C ASN A 202 -13.65 -5.84 9.93
N ILE A 203 -13.25 -4.57 9.79
CA ILE A 203 -11.87 -4.14 9.98
C ILE A 203 -11.45 -4.39 11.43
N ALA A 204 -12.29 -4.03 12.42
CA ALA A 204 -11.97 -4.26 13.82
C ALA A 204 -11.85 -5.75 14.15
N VAL A 205 -12.74 -6.59 13.60
CA VAL A 205 -12.67 -8.05 13.75
C VAL A 205 -11.34 -8.61 13.22
N ASN A 206 -10.92 -8.20 12.02
CA ASN A 206 -9.68 -8.68 11.40
C ASN A 206 -8.41 -8.02 11.96
N SER A 207 -8.56 -6.90 12.68
CA SER A 207 -7.45 -6.20 13.35
C SER A 207 -7.36 -6.52 14.84
N GLU A 208 -8.17 -7.44 15.36
CA GLU A 208 -8.20 -7.76 16.79
C GLU A 208 -6.79 -8.05 17.32
N ASN A 209 -6.37 -7.28 18.35
CA ASN A 209 -5.06 -7.33 19.01
C ASN A 209 -3.87 -7.23 18.03
N ALA A 210 -4.01 -6.55 16.89
CA ALA A 210 -2.90 -6.31 16.01
C ALA A 210 -1.92 -5.30 16.62
N ASP A 211 -0.61 -5.50 16.40
CA ASP A 211 0.39 -4.51 16.81
C ASP A 211 0.20 -3.19 16.08
N VAL A 212 -0.06 -3.25 14.75
CA VAL A 212 -0.24 -2.07 13.90
C VAL A 212 -1.44 -2.24 12.97
N LEU A 213 -2.25 -1.20 12.89
CA LEU A 213 -3.25 -1.00 11.85
C LEU A 213 -2.80 0.14 10.93
N ILE A 214 -2.60 -0.15 9.66
CA ILE A 214 -2.38 0.85 8.60
C ILE A 214 -3.73 1.05 7.92
N ALA A 215 -4.35 2.21 8.16
CA ALA A 215 -5.70 2.51 7.74
C ALA A 215 -5.75 3.71 6.81
N GLU A 216 -6.57 3.63 5.76
CA GLU A 216 -6.88 4.79 4.94
C GLU A 216 -7.53 5.90 5.75
N ALA A 217 -7.44 7.14 5.29
CA ALA A 217 -8.13 8.25 5.95
C ALA A 217 -8.51 9.38 5.00
N GLN A 218 -9.76 9.83 5.09
CA GLN A 218 -10.28 10.99 4.36
C GLN A 218 -10.76 12.10 5.29
N ALA A 219 -10.21 13.29 5.15
CA ALA A 219 -10.60 14.46 5.94
C ALA A 219 -11.84 15.14 5.35
N ASN A 220 -13.05 14.62 5.61
CA ASN A 220 -14.31 15.11 5.08
C ASN A 220 -14.54 16.61 5.33
N HIS A 221 -14.07 17.14 6.45
CA HIS A 221 -14.15 18.58 6.75
C HIS A 221 -13.30 19.43 5.78
N ILE A 222 -12.14 18.93 5.33
CA ILE A 222 -11.32 19.60 4.30
C ILE A 222 -11.97 19.45 2.93
N ILE A 223 -12.47 18.26 2.58
CA ILE A 223 -13.21 18.02 1.33
C ILE A 223 -14.41 18.96 1.20
N ASN A 224 -15.17 19.17 2.27
CA ASN A 224 -16.31 20.10 2.28
C ASN A 224 -15.88 21.54 1.99
N ILE A 225 -14.76 22.01 2.56
CA ILE A 225 -14.21 23.34 2.27
C ILE A 225 -13.78 23.46 0.81
N MET A 226 -13.10 22.45 0.28
CA MET A 226 -12.68 22.41 -1.13
C MET A 226 -13.88 22.43 -2.07
N GLN A 227 -14.88 21.60 -1.81
CA GLN A 227 -16.12 21.53 -2.59
C GLN A 227 -16.86 22.88 -2.60
N LYS A 228 -17.01 23.50 -1.44
CA LYS A 228 -17.64 24.81 -1.32
C LYS A 228 -16.90 25.86 -2.13
N ALA A 229 -15.59 25.95 -2.03
CA ALA A 229 -14.77 26.90 -2.78
C ALA A 229 -14.86 26.70 -4.31
N ILE A 230 -15.00 25.46 -4.77
CA ILE A 230 -15.20 25.13 -6.19
C ILE A 230 -16.58 25.60 -6.66
N LEU A 231 -17.64 25.29 -5.91
CA LEU A 231 -19.00 25.66 -6.26
C LEU A 231 -19.25 27.19 -6.23
N GLU A 232 -18.58 27.91 -5.34
CA GLU A 232 -18.63 29.39 -5.30
C GLU A 232 -18.01 30.02 -6.56
N ARG A 233 -17.01 29.34 -7.17
CA ARG A 233 -16.36 29.80 -8.38
C ARG A 233 -17.07 29.36 -9.66
N ASP A 234 -17.54 28.11 -9.70
CA ASP A 234 -18.27 27.50 -10.82
C ASP A 234 -19.27 26.46 -10.29
N PRO A 235 -20.57 26.79 -10.23
CA PRO A 235 -21.60 25.87 -9.74
C PRO A 235 -21.76 24.57 -10.54
N ASN A 236 -21.24 24.52 -11.77
CA ASN A 236 -21.35 23.37 -12.66
C ASN A 236 -20.04 22.56 -12.75
N GLN A 237 -19.05 22.85 -11.90
CA GLN A 237 -17.75 22.17 -11.94
C GLN A 237 -17.88 20.68 -11.60
N PRO A 238 -17.55 19.74 -12.53
CA PRO A 238 -17.71 18.30 -12.29
C PRO A 238 -16.94 17.79 -11.06
N LEU A 239 -15.80 18.40 -10.75
CA LEU A 239 -14.98 18.03 -9.58
C LEU A 239 -15.75 18.18 -8.26
N ALA A 240 -16.72 19.11 -8.16
CA ALA A 240 -17.54 19.24 -6.97
C ALA A 240 -18.40 18.00 -6.71
N LYS A 241 -18.88 17.33 -7.78
CA LYS A 241 -19.60 16.05 -7.68
C LYS A 241 -18.68 14.93 -7.22
N VAL A 242 -17.47 14.85 -7.76
CA VAL A 242 -16.47 13.87 -7.31
C VAL A 242 -16.19 14.04 -5.81
N LEU A 243 -15.97 15.28 -5.35
CA LEU A 243 -15.75 15.57 -3.92
C LEU A 243 -16.96 15.26 -3.03
N GLU A 244 -18.17 15.23 -3.57
CA GLU A 244 -19.35 14.74 -2.85
C GLU A 244 -19.33 13.22 -2.72
N ASP A 245 -19.10 12.52 -3.86
CA ASP A 245 -19.18 11.07 -3.93
C ASP A 245 -18.14 10.38 -3.05
N ILE A 246 -16.89 10.84 -3.06
CA ILE A 246 -15.81 10.21 -2.28
C ILE A 246 -16.09 10.17 -0.77
N LYS A 247 -16.99 11.02 -0.26
CA LYS A 247 -17.37 11.02 1.17
C LYS A 247 -18.18 9.79 1.59
N THR A 248 -18.67 9.01 0.65
CA THR A 248 -19.57 7.87 0.93
C THR A 248 -18.84 6.52 0.98
N TYR A 249 -17.60 6.45 0.46
CA TYR A 249 -16.86 5.18 0.34
C TYR A 249 -15.44 5.23 0.89
N HIS A 250 -15.11 6.27 1.67
CA HIS A 250 -13.87 6.40 2.45
C HIS A 250 -14.18 6.70 3.91
N MET A 251 -13.33 6.24 4.83
CA MET A 251 -13.50 6.52 6.25
C MET A 251 -12.70 7.74 6.71
N THR A 252 -13.19 8.38 7.76
CA THR A 252 -12.52 9.53 8.38
C THR A 252 -11.42 9.09 9.36
N PRO A 253 -10.44 9.99 9.69
CA PRO A 253 -9.45 9.70 10.73
C PRO A 253 -10.07 9.35 12.10
N ILE A 254 -11.22 9.94 12.43
CA ILE A 254 -11.98 9.65 13.67
C ILE A 254 -12.50 8.20 13.66
N GLU A 255 -13.12 7.79 12.56
CA GLU A 255 -13.66 6.43 12.39
C GLU A 255 -12.56 5.38 12.42
N ALA A 256 -11.42 5.64 11.77
CA ALA A 256 -10.26 4.74 11.84
C ALA A 256 -9.70 4.62 13.26
N ALA A 257 -9.66 5.73 14.02
CA ALA A 257 -9.24 5.70 15.44
C ALA A 257 -10.23 4.93 16.33
N GLN A 258 -11.55 5.04 16.06
CA GLN A 258 -12.58 4.25 16.75
C GLN A 258 -12.43 2.75 16.48
N LEU A 259 -12.22 2.36 15.21
CA LEU A 259 -11.98 0.95 14.83
C LEU A 259 -10.70 0.42 15.47
N ALA A 260 -9.62 1.20 15.50
CA ALA A 260 -8.37 0.80 16.16
C ALA A 260 -8.54 0.59 17.68
N ASN A 261 -9.37 1.40 18.36
CA ASN A 261 -9.71 1.20 19.76
C ASN A 261 -10.60 -0.03 19.97
N MET A 262 -11.61 -0.22 19.11
CA MET A 262 -12.48 -1.40 19.15
C MET A 262 -11.69 -2.70 19.00
N ALA A 263 -10.68 -2.71 18.12
CA ALA A 263 -9.82 -3.86 17.87
C ALA A 263 -8.66 -4.02 18.87
N ASN A 264 -8.50 -3.13 19.85
CA ASN A 264 -7.34 -3.12 20.75
C ASN A 264 -6.00 -3.13 20.02
N VAL A 265 -5.87 -2.31 18.96
CA VAL A 265 -4.65 -2.19 18.15
C VAL A 265 -3.55 -1.46 18.95
N GLY A 266 -2.29 -1.90 18.87
CA GLY A 266 -1.16 -1.26 19.51
C GLY A 266 -0.88 0.16 18.96
N HIS A 267 -0.79 0.33 17.64
CA HIS A 267 -0.54 1.63 17.00
C HIS A 267 -1.33 1.77 15.68
N LEU A 268 -1.86 2.98 15.42
CA LEU A 268 -2.58 3.31 14.19
C LEU A 268 -1.70 4.16 13.27
N ILE A 269 -1.58 3.77 11.99
CA ILE A 269 -0.91 4.57 10.95
C ILE A 269 -1.94 4.95 9.90
N PHE A 270 -2.16 6.25 9.71
CA PHE A 270 -2.99 6.76 8.62
C PHE A 270 -2.19 6.80 7.32
N TYR A 271 -2.70 6.21 6.25
CA TYR A 271 -2.13 6.26 4.90
C TYR A 271 -3.24 6.55 3.87
N HIS A 272 -2.97 6.49 2.56
CA HIS A 272 -3.94 6.81 1.52
C HIS A 272 -4.70 8.13 1.81
N LEU A 273 -3.95 9.19 2.15
CA LEU A 273 -4.49 10.42 2.72
C LEU A 273 -5.28 11.23 1.69
N THR A 274 -6.54 11.53 1.97
CA THR A 274 -7.48 12.26 1.09
C THR A 274 -8.05 13.51 1.75
N PRO A 275 -7.71 14.74 1.31
CA PRO A 275 -6.55 15.09 0.50
C PRO A 275 -5.26 15.05 1.33
N ALA A 276 -4.16 14.56 0.75
CA ALA A 276 -2.91 14.48 1.49
C ALA A 276 -2.40 15.86 1.92
N PRO A 277 -2.10 16.07 3.21
CA PRO A 277 -1.68 17.38 3.73
C PRO A 277 -0.29 17.73 3.23
N ARG A 278 -0.08 19.02 2.88
CA ARG A 278 1.16 19.54 2.28
C ARG A 278 2.15 20.12 3.28
N ASN A 279 1.73 20.35 4.52
CA ASN A 279 2.54 20.91 5.59
C ASN A 279 1.94 20.59 6.97
N ARG A 280 2.72 20.84 8.03
CA ARG A 280 2.33 20.55 9.42
C ARG A 280 1.02 21.19 9.86
N VAL A 281 0.69 22.40 9.38
CA VAL A 281 -0.59 23.04 9.70
C VAL A 281 -1.76 22.22 9.12
N MET A 282 -1.62 21.82 7.85
CA MET A 282 -2.62 20.97 7.20
C MET A 282 -2.70 19.58 7.85
N GLU A 283 -1.59 19.02 8.33
CA GLU A 283 -1.57 17.76 9.07
C GLU A 283 -2.41 17.86 10.36
N ASN A 284 -2.21 18.91 11.15
CA ASN A 284 -3.01 19.13 12.36
C ASN A 284 -4.50 19.35 12.06
N VAL A 285 -4.81 19.98 10.93
CA VAL A 285 -6.20 20.13 10.48
C VAL A 285 -6.78 18.79 10.05
N PHE A 286 -6.02 17.97 9.33
CA PHE A 286 -6.43 16.66 8.80
C PHE A 286 -6.87 15.72 9.92
N VAL A 287 -6.10 15.63 11.00
CA VAL A 287 -6.33 14.73 12.15
C VAL A 287 -7.12 15.37 13.30
N ARG A 288 -7.77 16.50 13.05
CA ARG A 288 -8.52 17.20 14.11
C ARG A 288 -9.50 16.30 14.82
N GLY A 289 -9.40 16.22 16.16
CA GLY A 289 -10.26 15.42 17.01
C GLY A 289 -9.80 13.96 17.22
N VAL A 290 -8.75 13.50 16.52
CA VAL A 290 -8.24 12.13 16.69
C VAL A 290 -7.69 11.93 18.10
N ASP A 291 -6.95 12.90 18.66
CA ASP A 291 -6.36 12.83 19.99
C ASP A 291 -7.39 12.68 21.12
N GLU A 292 -8.64 13.09 20.87
CA GLU A 292 -9.76 12.90 21.82
C GLU A 292 -10.24 11.42 21.85
N ILE A 293 -9.90 10.66 20.81
CA ILE A 293 -10.30 9.24 20.64
C ILE A 293 -9.11 8.32 20.96
N ARG A 294 -7.91 8.64 20.41
CA ARG A 294 -6.71 7.82 20.49
C ARG A 294 -5.45 8.68 20.38
N THR A 295 -4.42 8.34 21.18
CA THR A 295 -3.12 9.04 21.17
C THR A 295 -2.01 8.27 20.47
N ASP A 296 -2.13 6.94 20.31
CA ASP A 296 -1.12 6.07 19.70
C ASP A 296 -1.38 5.97 18.19
N TRP A 297 -1.05 7.04 17.47
CA TRP A 297 -1.23 7.12 16.01
C TRP A 297 -0.11 7.91 15.32
N THR A 298 0.05 7.69 14.02
CA THR A 298 0.99 8.40 13.14
C THR A 298 0.29 8.77 11.83
N LEU A 299 0.45 10.00 11.39
CA LEU A 299 0.06 10.43 10.04
C LEU A 299 1.23 10.18 9.11
N SER A 300 1.12 9.20 8.20
CA SER A 300 2.23 8.79 7.38
C SER A 300 2.66 9.80 6.32
N ARG A 301 3.89 9.63 5.89
CA ARG A 301 4.49 10.20 4.67
C ARG A 301 5.14 9.08 3.88
N ASP A 302 5.53 9.38 2.64
CA ASP A 302 6.40 8.47 1.90
C ASP A 302 7.72 8.32 2.67
N GLY A 303 8.04 7.09 3.07
CA GLY A 303 9.19 6.78 3.90
C GLY A 303 8.87 6.45 5.35
N THR A 304 7.66 6.75 5.84
CA THR A 304 7.26 6.31 7.19
C THR A 304 7.43 4.81 7.31
N PHE A 305 8.16 4.39 8.35
CA PHE A 305 8.61 3.02 8.52
C PHE A 305 8.30 2.50 9.92
N VAL A 306 7.75 1.29 10.00
CA VAL A 306 7.49 0.61 11.27
C VAL A 306 8.21 -0.73 11.32
N VAL A 307 8.81 -1.04 12.48
CA VAL A 307 9.50 -2.30 12.76
C VAL A 307 8.93 -2.92 14.03
N LEU A 308 8.53 -4.17 13.92
CA LEU A 308 8.00 -5.01 15.00
C LEU A 308 8.98 -6.17 15.24
N PRO A 309 9.99 -6.02 16.12
CA PRO A 309 10.98 -7.06 16.36
C PRO A 309 10.34 -8.32 16.96
N VAL A 310 10.72 -9.49 16.43
CA VAL A 310 10.22 -10.78 16.93
C VAL A 310 10.70 -11.01 18.36
N GLY A 311 9.82 -11.55 19.21
CA GLY A 311 10.11 -11.84 20.62
C GLY A 311 10.08 -10.63 21.55
N THR A 312 9.58 -9.49 21.07
CA THR A 312 9.32 -8.28 21.88
C THR A 312 7.90 -7.77 21.64
N GLU A 313 7.47 -6.78 22.41
CA GLU A 313 6.24 -6.02 22.19
C GLU A 313 6.53 -4.62 21.60
N GLU A 314 7.79 -4.33 21.27
CA GLU A 314 8.19 -3.02 20.77
C GLU A 314 7.54 -2.72 19.41
N ILE A 315 7.15 -1.45 19.23
CA ILE A 315 6.70 -0.87 17.97
C ILE A 315 7.63 0.30 17.69
N ASN A 316 8.58 0.12 16.77
CA ASN A 316 9.58 1.13 16.45
C ASN A 316 9.18 1.86 15.18
N LEU A 317 8.93 3.17 15.27
CA LEU A 317 8.50 4.05 14.19
C LEU A 317 9.62 5.00 13.81
N SER A 318 9.76 5.29 12.49
CA SER A 318 10.62 6.35 11.95
C SER A 318 9.99 6.96 10.69
N ASP A 319 10.29 8.24 10.44
CA ASP A 319 9.89 9.02 9.26
C ASP A 319 11.08 9.31 8.35
#